data_d986120a359b789f07994ec03525f9c6
#
_entry.id   d986120a359b789f07994ec03525f9c6
#
_cell.length_a   1.000
_cell.length_b   1.000
_cell.length_c   1.000
_cell.angle_alpha   90.00
_cell.angle_beta   90.00
_cell.angle_gamma   90.00
#
_symmetry.space_group_name_H-M   'P 1'
#
loop_
_entity.id
_entity.type
_entity.pdbx_description
1 polymer ?
#
loop_
_entity_poly.entity_id
_entity_poly.type
_entity_poly.pdbx_seq_one_letter_code
_entity_poly.pdbx_strand_id
1 'polypeptide(L)'
;MNVSERLAASAVVPVVVLDDAKDAVATAKALLAGGVDVMEITFRTAAAADSIKAVAESCPDMLVGAGTVITLEQCKKAVDCGAKFIVSPGFDEEVVRWCVENGIAVTPGCVTPTEIMAAMKLGLNVVKIGRAHV
;
A
#
# COMPACT_ATOMS: atom_id res chain seq x y z
N MET A 1 -1.17 -10.92 14.51
CA MET A 1 -0.27 -9.90 13.93
C MET A 1 -1.09 -8.74 13.38
N ASN A 2 -0.70 -7.51 13.71
CA ASN A 2 -1.27 -6.33 13.07
C ASN A 2 -0.70 -6.14 11.65
N VAL A 3 -1.21 -5.16 10.89
CA VAL A 3 -0.81 -4.93 9.48
C VAL A 3 0.69 -4.65 9.36
N SER A 4 1.24 -3.79 10.23
CA SER A 4 2.67 -3.44 10.18
C SER A 4 3.58 -4.64 10.51
N GLU A 5 3.16 -5.49 11.44
CA GLU A 5 3.87 -6.74 11.76
C GLU A 5 3.83 -7.73 10.59
N ARG A 6 2.71 -7.83 9.89
CA ARG A 6 2.61 -8.67 8.67
C ARG A 6 3.50 -8.16 7.56
N LEU A 7 3.54 -6.84 7.32
CA LEU A 7 4.44 -6.23 6.34
C LEU A 7 5.91 -6.55 6.64
N ALA A 8 6.30 -6.43 7.92
CA ALA A 8 7.66 -6.75 8.35
C ALA A 8 7.99 -8.24 8.21
N ALA A 9 7.05 -9.12 8.55
CA ALA A 9 7.24 -10.58 8.48
C ALA A 9 7.31 -11.10 7.04
N SER A 10 6.60 -10.46 6.10
CA SER A 10 6.62 -10.87 4.69
C SER A 10 7.98 -10.66 4.02
N ALA A 11 8.78 -9.72 4.49
CA ALA A 11 10.07 -9.31 3.94
C ALA A 11 10.05 -8.85 2.46
N VAL A 12 9.05 -9.23 1.70
CA VAL A 12 8.85 -8.85 0.29
C VAL A 12 7.44 -8.33 0.10
N VAL A 13 7.32 -7.13 -0.44
CA VAL A 13 6.04 -6.51 -0.80
C VAL A 13 6.05 -6.22 -2.30
N PRO A 14 5.49 -7.09 -3.13
CA PRO A 14 5.43 -6.87 -4.58
C PRO A 14 4.65 -5.60 -4.91
N VAL A 15 5.24 -4.78 -5.79
CA VAL A 15 4.60 -3.59 -6.36
C VAL A 15 3.93 -4.00 -7.67
N VAL A 16 2.61 -4.11 -7.65
CA VAL A 16 1.81 -4.69 -8.72
C VAL A 16 1.14 -3.59 -9.52
N VAL A 17 1.34 -3.60 -10.83
CA VAL A 17 0.66 -2.72 -11.79
C VAL A 17 -0.29 -3.58 -12.62
N LEU A 18 -1.57 -3.26 -12.59
CA LEU A 18 -2.61 -3.98 -13.32
C LEU A 18 -3.35 -3.03 -14.27
N ASP A 19 -3.41 -3.40 -15.54
CA ASP A 19 -4.16 -2.64 -16.55
C ASP A 19 -5.64 -3.05 -16.58
N ASP A 20 -5.95 -4.26 -16.11
CA ASP A 20 -7.30 -4.81 -16.07
C ASP A 20 -7.56 -5.48 -14.72
N ALA A 21 -8.64 -5.11 -14.06
CA ALA A 21 -9.02 -5.67 -12.76
C ALA A 21 -9.32 -7.18 -12.80
N LYS A 22 -9.66 -7.74 -13.98
CA LYS A 22 -9.89 -9.19 -14.13
C LYS A 22 -8.65 -10.03 -13.80
N ASP A 23 -7.44 -9.46 -13.91
CA ASP A 23 -6.19 -10.16 -13.65
C ASP A 23 -5.79 -10.13 -12.15
N ALA A 24 -6.46 -9.34 -11.34
CA ALA A 24 -6.08 -9.08 -9.95
C ALA A 24 -6.15 -10.33 -9.05
N VAL A 25 -7.25 -11.07 -9.11
CA VAL A 25 -7.44 -12.26 -8.28
C VAL A 25 -6.49 -13.38 -8.66
N ALA A 26 -6.25 -13.59 -9.97
CA ALA A 26 -5.29 -14.59 -10.44
C ALA A 26 -3.87 -14.23 -10.01
N THR A 27 -3.49 -12.95 -10.06
CA THR A 27 -2.20 -12.46 -9.57
C THR A 27 -2.04 -12.72 -8.07
N ALA A 28 -3.05 -12.37 -7.26
CA ALA A 28 -3.03 -12.60 -5.82
C ALA A 28 -2.88 -14.11 -5.49
N LYS A 29 -3.64 -14.96 -6.17
CA LYS A 29 -3.53 -16.42 -5.98
C LYS A 29 -2.17 -16.99 -6.36
N ALA A 30 -1.56 -16.47 -7.43
CA ALA A 30 -0.21 -16.87 -7.82
C ALA A 30 0.84 -16.46 -6.77
N LEU A 31 0.74 -15.27 -6.22
CA LEU A 31 1.60 -14.81 -5.13
C LEU A 31 1.43 -15.68 -3.87
N LEU A 32 0.20 -15.96 -3.47
CA LEU A 32 -0.10 -16.84 -2.34
C LEU A 32 0.48 -18.25 -2.55
N ALA A 33 0.35 -18.80 -3.74
CA ALA A 33 0.93 -20.12 -4.08
C ALA A 33 2.46 -20.12 -3.97
N GLY A 34 3.10 -18.98 -4.21
CA GLY A 34 4.54 -18.78 -4.04
C GLY A 34 4.97 -18.41 -2.62
N GLY A 35 4.03 -18.36 -1.66
CA GLY A 35 4.32 -18.02 -0.27
C GLY A 35 4.38 -16.52 0.02
N VAL A 36 3.91 -15.68 -0.89
CA VAL A 36 3.82 -14.22 -0.71
C VAL A 36 2.38 -13.83 -0.41
N ASP A 37 2.13 -13.38 0.80
CA ASP A 37 0.80 -13.05 1.31
C ASP A 37 0.51 -11.55 1.46
N VAL A 38 1.36 -10.72 0.87
CA VAL A 38 1.24 -9.26 0.83
C VAL A 38 1.40 -8.78 -0.60
N MET A 39 0.60 -7.81 -1.03
CA MET A 39 0.77 -7.14 -2.32
C MET A 39 0.34 -5.68 -2.26
N GLU A 40 1.06 -4.83 -2.98
CA GLU A 40 0.76 -3.41 -3.18
C GLU A 40 0.25 -3.20 -4.61
N ILE A 41 -1.03 -2.86 -4.77
CA ILE A 41 -1.59 -2.50 -6.09
C ILE A 41 -1.48 -1.00 -6.28
N THR A 42 -0.80 -0.59 -7.35
CA THR A 42 -0.49 0.83 -7.57
C THR A 42 -1.62 1.60 -8.25
N PHE A 43 -1.84 2.84 -7.81
CA PHE A 43 -2.76 3.80 -8.44
C PHE A 43 -2.16 4.45 -9.71
N ARG A 44 -1.42 3.67 -10.49
CA ARG A 44 -0.87 4.10 -11.80
C ARG A 44 -1.85 3.87 -12.93
N THR A 45 -2.87 3.04 -12.73
CA THR A 45 -3.89 2.72 -13.73
C THR A 45 -5.29 2.96 -13.19
N ALA A 46 -6.26 3.11 -14.07
CA ALA A 46 -7.67 3.23 -13.70
C ALA A 46 -8.24 1.95 -13.06
N ALA A 47 -7.59 0.80 -13.28
CA ALA A 47 -8.02 -0.50 -12.74
C ALA A 47 -7.68 -0.70 -11.26
N ALA A 48 -6.90 0.19 -10.62
CA ALA A 48 -6.37 -0.04 -9.28
C ALA A 48 -7.45 -0.25 -8.21
N ALA A 49 -8.45 0.60 -8.15
CA ALA A 49 -9.52 0.52 -7.14
C ALA A 49 -10.32 -0.78 -7.25
N ASP A 50 -10.75 -1.13 -8.46
CA ASP A 50 -11.50 -2.36 -8.72
C ASP A 50 -10.65 -3.61 -8.48
N SER A 51 -9.36 -3.55 -8.79
CA SER A 51 -8.39 -4.62 -8.50
C SER A 51 -8.24 -4.85 -7.00
N ILE A 52 -8.09 -3.80 -6.20
CA ILE A 52 -8.01 -3.88 -4.74
C ILE A 52 -9.28 -4.51 -4.18
N LYS A 53 -10.44 -4.04 -4.64
CA LYS A 53 -11.74 -4.57 -4.21
C LYS A 53 -11.86 -6.06 -4.52
N ALA A 54 -11.55 -6.47 -5.74
CA ALA A 54 -11.62 -7.87 -6.15
C ALA A 54 -10.73 -8.78 -5.31
N VAL A 55 -9.49 -8.36 -5.01
CA VAL A 55 -8.57 -9.12 -4.15
C VAL A 55 -9.06 -9.16 -2.72
N ALA A 56 -9.50 -8.02 -2.16
CA ALA A 56 -9.99 -7.95 -0.78
C ALA A 56 -11.20 -8.86 -0.54
N GLU A 57 -12.10 -8.96 -1.51
CA GLU A 57 -13.29 -9.80 -1.42
C GLU A 57 -13.02 -11.29 -1.67
N SER A 58 -12.10 -11.62 -2.59
CA SER A 58 -11.89 -12.99 -3.09
C SER A 58 -10.70 -13.72 -2.48
N CYS A 59 -9.75 -12.99 -1.89
CA CYS A 59 -8.50 -13.55 -1.35
C CYS A 59 -8.27 -13.09 0.10
N PRO A 60 -9.02 -13.65 1.07
CA PRO A 60 -8.93 -13.21 2.46
C PRO A 60 -7.55 -13.40 3.11
N ASP A 61 -6.74 -14.32 2.58
CA ASP A 61 -5.38 -14.57 3.07
C ASP A 61 -4.36 -13.55 2.54
N MET A 62 -4.70 -12.78 1.50
CA MET A 62 -3.86 -11.75 0.93
C MET A 62 -4.01 -10.43 1.68
N LEU A 63 -2.92 -9.90 2.20
CA LEU A 63 -2.88 -8.52 2.69
C LEU A 63 -2.68 -7.58 1.50
N VAL A 64 -3.77 -6.99 1.02
CA VAL A 64 -3.71 -6.05 -0.10
C VAL A 64 -3.63 -4.61 0.39
N GLY A 65 -2.74 -3.84 -0.20
CA GLY A 65 -2.59 -2.41 0.01
C GLY A 65 -2.59 -1.63 -1.30
N ALA A 66 -2.61 -0.32 -1.17
CA ALA A 66 -2.56 0.60 -2.30
C ALA A 66 -1.22 1.33 -2.35
N GLY A 67 -0.59 1.34 -3.52
CA GLY A 67 0.63 2.07 -3.79
C GLY A 67 0.44 3.24 -4.74
N THR A 68 1.46 4.08 -4.83
CA THR A 68 1.46 5.29 -5.66
C THR A 68 0.26 6.21 -5.33
N VAL A 69 -0.13 6.21 -4.07
CA VAL A 69 -1.18 7.10 -3.55
C VAL A 69 -0.58 8.48 -3.34
N ILE A 70 -1.05 9.48 -4.09
CA ILE A 70 -0.50 10.83 -4.09
C ILE A 70 -1.52 11.90 -3.68
N THR A 71 -2.76 11.52 -3.43
CA THR A 71 -3.81 12.42 -2.95
C THR A 71 -4.64 11.78 -1.84
N LEU A 72 -5.24 12.61 -1.00
CA LEU A 72 -6.16 12.13 0.04
C LEU A 72 -7.39 11.44 -0.55
N GLU A 73 -7.87 11.91 -1.71
CA GLU A 73 -8.99 11.28 -2.40
C GLU A 73 -8.67 9.84 -2.83
N GLN A 74 -7.49 9.62 -3.43
CA GLN A 74 -7.03 8.27 -3.78
C GLN A 74 -6.88 7.39 -2.54
N CYS A 75 -6.35 7.96 -1.44
CA CYS A 75 -6.18 7.25 -0.18
C CYS A 75 -7.52 6.74 0.36
N LYS A 76 -8.51 7.61 0.48
CA LYS A 76 -9.86 7.25 0.95
C LYS A 76 -10.50 6.21 0.05
N LYS A 77 -10.44 6.42 -1.27
CA LYS A 77 -10.97 5.46 -2.25
C LYS A 77 -10.32 4.08 -2.12
N ALA A 78 -9.00 4.02 -1.93
CA ALA A 78 -8.29 2.77 -1.73
C ALA A 78 -8.76 2.03 -0.47
N VAL A 79 -8.90 2.73 0.64
CA VAL A 79 -9.37 2.16 1.91
C VAL A 79 -10.81 1.68 1.80
N ASP A 80 -11.69 2.46 1.16
CA ASP A 80 -13.09 2.10 0.90
C ASP A 80 -13.21 0.83 0.04
N CYS A 81 -12.25 0.60 -0.87
CA CYS A 81 -12.18 -0.61 -1.68
C CYS A 81 -11.54 -1.81 -0.95
N GLY A 82 -11.04 -1.64 0.27
CA GLY A 82 -10.52 -2.72 1.11
C GLY A 82 -9.01 -2.74 1.27
N ALA A 83 -8.28 -1.72 0.82
CA ALA A 83 -6.84 -1.61 1.10
C ALA A 83 -6.59 -1.53 2.61
N LYS A 84 -5.64 -2.33 3.09
CA LYS A 84 -5.27 -2.42 4.50
C LYS A 84 -4.04 -1.60 4.86
N PHE A 85 -3.29 -1.17 3.87
CA PHE A 85 -2.15 -0.27 4.04
C PHE A 85 -2.00 0.63 2.81
N ILE A 86 -1.34 1.76 3.02
CA ILE A 86 -1.10 2.78 2.00
C ILE A 86 0.40 2.98 1.83
N VAL A 87 0.83 3.07 0.58
CA VAL A 87 2.21 3.42 0.22
C VAL A 87 2.17 4.62 -0.73
N SER A 88 2.98 5.62 -0.44
CA SER A 88 3.12 6.79 -1.30
C SER A 88 4.56 6.94 -1.80
N PRO A 89 4.76 7.51 -3.00
CA PRO A 89 6.11 7.69 -3.54
C PRO A 89 6.91 8.78 -2.83
N GLY A 90 6.24 9.69 -2.15
CA GLY A 90 6.81 10.77 -1.36
C GLY A 90 6.03 11.00 -0.07
N PHE A 91 6.51 11.92 0.75
CA PHE A 91 5.85 12.31 1.99
C PHE A 91 4.79 13.37 1.71
N ASP A 92 3.53 13.03 1.95
CA ASP A 92 2.40 13.96 1.96
C ASP A 92 1.78 13.97 3.35
N GLU A 93 1.84 15.12 4.02
CA GLU A 93 1.40 15.23 5.41
C GLU A 93 -0.10 14.97 5.57
N GLU A 94 -0.91 15.41 4.63
CA GLU A 94 -2.37 15.25 4.67
C GLU A 94 -2.76 13.76 4.60
N VAL A 95 -2.17 13.03 3.67
CA VAL A 95 -2.38 11.58 3.52
C VAL A 95 -1.90 10.83 4.76
N VAL A 96 -0.69 11.12 5.22
CA VAL A 96 -0.11 10.42 6.38
C VAL A 96 -0.93 10.68 7.64
N ARG A 97 -1.30 11.94 7.90
CA ARG A 97 -2.11 12.33 9.06
C ARG A 97 -3.46 11.63 9.05
N TRP A 98 -4.13 11.64 7.92
CA TRP A 98 -5.42 10.96 7.79
C TRP A 98 -5.31 9.45 8.06
N CYS A 99 -4.28 8.80 7.52
CA CYS A 99 -4.06 7.38 7.77
C CYS A 99 -3.84 7.09 9.26
N VAL A 100 -2.98 7.86 9.92
CA VAL A 100 -2.68 7.71 11.36
C VAL A 100 -3.95 7.90 12.19
N GLU A 101 -4.72 8.96 11.92
CA GLU A 101 -5.97 9.26 12.63
C GLU A 101 -7.05 8.20 12.44
N ASN A 102 -7.03 7.48 11.32
CA ASN A 102 -7.99 6.42 11.01
C ASN A 102 -7.45 4.99 11.26
N GLY A 103 -6.26 4.87 11.85
CA GLY A 103 -5.68 3.58 12.17
C GLY A 103 -5.26 2.76 10.95
N ILE A 104 -4.98 3.42 9.82
CA ILE A 104 -4.50 2.78 8.58
C ILE A 104 -2.99 2.80 8.55
N ALA A 105 -2.37 1.64 8.34
CA ALA A 105 -0.92 1.55 8.18
C ALA A 105 -0.49 2.32 6.92
N VAL A 106 0.53 3.17 7.05
CA VAL A 106 1.04 3.99 5.95
C VAL A 106 2.56 3.99 5.93
N THR A 107 3.12 3.84 4.73
CA THR A 107 4.58 3.83 4.51
C THR A 107 4.90 4.88 3.43
N PRO A 108 5.13 6.14 3.83
CA PRO A 108 5.44 7.20 2.88
C PRO A 108 6.87 7.09 2.36
N GLY A 109 7.08 7.49 1.11
CA GLY A 109 8.41 7.67 0.55
C GLY A 109 9.14 8.82 1.21
N CYS A 110 10.35 8.57 1.71
CA CYS A 110 11.23 9.56 2.32
C CYS A 110 12.66 9.32 1.85
N VAL A 111 13.37 10.38 1.47
CA VAL A 111 14.75 10.31 1.01
C VAL A 111 15.67 11.16 1.87
N THR A 112 15.18 12.29 2.36
CA THR A 112 15.96 13.25 3.15
C THR A 112 15.70 13.10 4.65
N PRO A 113 16.66 13.50 5.52
CA PRO A 113 16.42 13.54 6.96
C PRO A 113 15.21 14.37 7.37
N THR A 114 14.92 15.46 6.65
CA THR A 114 13.76 16.33 6.94
C THR A 114 12.45 15.59 6.74
N GLU A 115 12.32 14.82 5.66
CA GLU A 115 11.12 14.01 5.39
C GLU A 115 10.96 12.88 6.42
N ILE A 116 12.05 12.22 6.78
CA ILE A 116 12.05 11.19 7.82
C ILE A 116 11.63 11.76 9.17
N MET A 117 12.17 12.92 9.56
CA MET A 117 11.78 13.60 10.79
C MET A 117 10.29 14.01 10.79
N ALA A 118 9.76 14.44 9.65
CA ALA A 118 8.34 14.76 9.50
C ALA A 118 7.47 13.50 9.71
N ALA A 119 7.86 12.38 9.12
CA ALA A 119 7.18 11.09 9.33
C ALA A 119 7.22 10.65 10.80
N MET A 120 8.37 10.77 11.47
CA MET A 120 8.53 10.45 12.89
C MET A 120 7.64 11.30 13.79
N LYS A 121 7.51 12.61 13.50
CA LYS A 121 6.63 13.52 14.26
C LYS A 121 5.16 13.12 14.20
N LEU A 122 4.74 12.44 13.13
CA LEU A 122 3.40 11.87 13.00
C LEU A 122 3.26 10.47 13.58
N GLY A 123 4.30 9.96 14.25
CA GLY A 123 4.29 8.67 14.93
C GLY A 123 4.66 7.48 14.06
N LEU A 124 5.18 7.70 12.86
CA LEU A 124 5.63 6.61 11.99
C LEU A 124 7.02 6.12 12.39
N ASN A 125 7.20 4.81 12.34
CA ASN A 125 8.48 4.13 12.59
C ASN A 125 8.97 3.34 11.36
N VAL A 126 8.23 3.39 10.24
CA VAL A 126 8.58 2.76 8.97
C VAL A 126 8.34 3.74 7.84
N VAL A 127 9.30 3.85 6.94
CA VAL A 127 9.21 4.67 5.73
C VAL A 127 9.75 3.88 4.52
N LYS A 128 9.36 4.26 3.33
CA LYS A 128 9.88 3.72 2.08
C LYS A 128 11.09 4.54 1.65
N ILE A 129 12.26 3.92 1.53
CA ILE A 129 13.50 4.58 1.09
C ILE A 129 13.94 3.98 -0.24
N GLY A 130 14.46 4.84 -1.13
CA GLY A 130 15.10 4.38 -2.34
C GLY A 130 14.13 3.90 -3.41
N ARG A 131 13.42 4.83 -4.02
CA ARG A 131 12.67 4.54 -5.23
C ARG A 131 13.64 4.30 -6.39
N ALA A 132 13.46 3.20 -7.13
CA ALA A 132 14.19 2.97 -8.36
C ALA A 132 13.87 4.09 -9.37
N HIS A 133 14.89 4.69 -9.94
CA HIS A 133 14.75 5.54 -11.11
C HIS A 133 14.66 4.64 -12.34
N VAL A 134 13.61 4.82 -13.07
CA VAL A 134 13.43 4.17 -14.37
C VAL A 134 13.53 5.23 -15.44
#